data_890dc48ebf3a36aef93a13ead22e6762
#
_entry.id   890dc48ebf3a36aef93a13ead22e6762
#
_cell.length_a   1.000
_cell.length_b   1.000
_cell.length_c   1.000
_cell.angle_alpha   90.00
_cell.angle_beta   90.00
_cell.angle_gamma   90.00
#
_symmetry.space_group_name_H-M   'P 1'
#
loop_
_entity.id
_entity.type
_entity.pdbx_description
1 polymer ?
#
loop_
_entity_poly.entity_id
_entity_poly.type
_entity_poly.pdbx_seq_one_letter_code
_entity_poly.pdbx_strand_id
1 'polypeptide(L)'
;PDSVDIVSIWGNWSNITEAQKKDLEFCQQVKGTRFTMCFIIRSVGDQITPQNIRENWENMGFSSEKEAVNDFWGWPSDESNKEAIEASIRKYASAIADTVNKYGYDGFDIDYEPNFGNPGNIVDEDDRMFAFVDELGKYFGPKSGTGKLLVIDGEPQSITGRPEVGLYFDYFIIQAYNNSSPGSDS
;
A
#
# COMPACT_ATOMS: atom_id res chain seq x y z
N PRO A 1 -3.80 -6.51 24.94
CA PRO A 1 -2.56 -6.65 25.71
C PRO A 1 -1.84 -5.31 25.81
N ASP A 2 -1.31 -5.00 26.98
CA ASP A 2 -0.64 -3.72 27.24
C ASP A 2 0.77 -3.62 26.64
N SER A 3 1.18 -4.60 25.82
CA SER A 3 2.53 -4.74 25.24
C SER A 3 2.53 -4.88 23.71
N VAL A 4 1.49 -4.38 23.04
CA VAL A 4 1.44 -4.37 21.58
C VAL A 4 1.63 -2.93 21.09
N ASP A 5 2.73 -2.68 20.39
CA ASP A 5 3.08 -1.35 19.89
C ASP A 5 2.46 -1.05 18.53
N ILE A 6 2.37 -2.06 17.66
CA ILE A 6 1.88 -1.92 16.28
C ILE A 6 0.94 -3.07 15.93
N VAL A 7 -0.14 -2.74 15.23
CA VAL A 7 -1.10 -3.71 14.66
C VAL A 7 -1.36 -3.34 13.21
N SER A 8 -1.14 -4.27 12.30
CA SER A 8 -1.55 -4.15 10.89
C SER A 8 -2.97 -4.66 10.71
N ILE A 9 -3.83 -3.85 10.12
CA ILE A 9 -5.21 -4.18 9.81
C ILE A 9 -5.29 -4.70 8.38
N TRP A 10 -5.35 -6.02 8.27
CA TRP A 10 -5.47 -6.76 7.02
C TRP A 10 -6.93 -6.91 6.61
N GLY A 11 -7.29 -6.44 5.45
CA GLY A 11 -8.68 -6.50 4.95
C GLY A 11 -9.67 -5.71 5.82
N ASN A 12 -10.87 -5.51 5.31
CA ASN A 12 -11.98 -4.81 6.00
C ASN A 12 -11.63 -3.46 6.69
N TRP A 13 -10.47 -2.88 6.37
CA TRP A 13 -9.99 -1.62 6.94
C TRP A 13 -10.96 -0.45 6.74
N SER A 14 -11.80 -0.52 5.72
CA SER A 14 -12.83 0.49 5.41
C SER A 14 -14.20 0.20 6.03
N ASN A 15 -14.40 -0.98 6.60
CA ASN A 15 -15.72 -1.44 7.07
C ASN A 15 -15.67 -1.95 8.51
N ILE A 16 -14.98 -1.21 9.37
CA ILE A 16 -14.97 -1.47 10.81
C ILE A 16 -16.28 -0.97 11.44
N THR A 17 -16.82 -1.75 12.39
CA THR A 17 -18.00 -1.37 13.16
C THR A 17 -17.71 -0.21 14.11
N GLU A 18 -18.74 0.50 14.55
CA GLU A 18 -18.60 1.57 15.55
C GLU A 18 -17.94 1.08 16.87
N ALA A 19 -18.19 -0.18 17.27
CA ALA A 19 -17.54 -0.76 18.43
C ALA A 19 -16.03 -0.93 18.20
N GLN A 20 -15.67 -1.52 17.04
CA GLN A 20 -14.25 -1.69 16.67
C GLN A 20 -13.53 -0.35 16.53
N LYS A 21 -14.20 0.67 15.99
CA LYS A 21 -13.64 2.02 15.89
C LYS A 21 -13.33 2.60 17.27
N LYS A 22 -14.25 2.47 18.23
CA LYS A 22 -14.03 2.92 19.62
C LYS A 22 -12.88 2.17 20.28
N ASP A 23 -12.77 0.88 20.06
CA ASP A 23 -11.67 0.07 20.60
C ASP A 23 -10.32 0.49 19.98
N LEU A 24 -10.30 0.76 18.66
CA LEU A 24 -9.13 1.27 17.97
C LEU A 24 -8.70 2.63 18.54
N GLU A 25 -9.63 3.59 18.64
CA GLU A 25 -9.38 4.91 19.20
C GLU A 25 -8.88 4.83 20.66
N PHE A 26 -9.47 3.95 21.48
CA PHE A 26 -9.01 3.71 22.84
C PHE A 26 -7.58 3.18 22.87
N CYS A 27 -7.27 2.19 22.04
CA CYS A 27 -5.91 1.63 21.95
C CYS A 27 -4.90 2.68 21.49
N GLN A 28 -5.25 3.51 20.51
CA GLN A 28 -4.39 4.60 20.03
C GLN A 28 -4.13 5.64 21.12
N GLN A 29 -5.20 6.14 21.78
CA GLN A 29 -5.12 7.30 22.68
C GLN A 29 -4.64 6.92 24.09
N VAL A 30 -5.01 5.74 24.58
CA VAL A 30 -4.76 5.33 25.97
C VAL A 30 -3.59 4.35 26.08
N LYS A 31 -3.46 3.43 25.12
CA LYS A 31 -2.40 2.40 25.14
C LYS A 31 -1.17 2.80 24.32
N GLY A 32 -1.30 3.76 23.41
CA GLY A 32 -0.24 4.15 22.49
C GLY A 32 0.01 3.16 21.38
N THR A 33 -0.88 2.17 21.18
CA THR A 33 -0.80 1.21 20.08
C THR A 33 -1.07 1.91 18.77
N ARG A 34 -0.24 1.66 17.76
CA ARG A 34 -0.36 2.24 16.42
C ARG A 34 -0.96 1.23 15.46
N PHE A 35 -1.90 1.68 14.63
CA PHE A 35 -2.61 0.83 13.68
C PHE A 35 -2.29 1.25 12.26
N THR A 36 -1.75 0.35 11.47
CA THR A 36 -1.52 0.56 10.04
C THR A 36 -2.63 -0.09 9.21
N MET A 37 -3.07 0.61 8.17
CA MET A 37 -3.89 0.01 7.13
C MET A 37 -3.00 -0.83 6.24
N CYS A 38 -3.37 -2.08 5.97
CA CYS A 38 -2.60 -3.01 5.17
C CYS A 38 -3.40 -3.61 4.03
N PHE A 39 -2.82 -3.67 2.86
CA PHE A 39 -3.29 -4.48 1.74
C PHE A 39 -2.19 -4.73 0.70
N ILE A 40 -2.40 -5.78 -0.10
CA ILE A 40 -1.46 -6.13 -1.17
C ILE A 40 -1.43 -5.06 -2.26
N ILE A 41 -0.23 -4.66 -2.63
CA ILE A 41 0.00 -3.74 -3.74
C ILE A 41 0.54 -4.52 -4.93
N ARG A 42 -0.17 -4.45 -6.05
CA ARG A 42 0.25 -5.01 -7.35
C ARG A 42 0.17 -3.98 -8.46
N SER A 43 -0.99 -3.33 -8.58
CA SER A 43 -1.26 -2.38 -9.66
C SER A 43 -1.85 -1.08 -9.13
N VAL A 44 -1.69 -0.02 -9.92
CA VAL A 44 -2.36 1.24 -9.68
C VAL A 44 -3.86 1.03 -9.55
N GLY A 45 -4.44 1.53 -8.46
CA GLY A 45 -5.87 1.46 -8.18
C GLY A 45 -6.32 0.27 -7.34
N ASP A 46 -5.42 -0.63 -6.96
CA ASP A 46 -5.78 -1.74 -6.08
C ASP A 46 -6.45 -1.24 -4.79
N GLN A 47 -7.50 -1.93 -4.37
CA GLN A 47 -8.28 -1.73 -3.13
C GLN A 47 -9.01 -0.39 -2.98
N ILE A 48 -8.58 0.72 -3.62
CA ILE A 48 -9.15 2.04 -3.39
C ILE A 48 -9.81 2.69 -4.61
N THR A 49 -9.81 2.03 -5.77
CA THR A 49 -10.61 2.50 -6.91
C THR A 49 -12.09 2.50 -6.53
N PRO A 50 -12.83 3.60 -6.76
CA PRO A 50 -14.25 3.67 -6.44
C PRO A 50 -15.04 2.52 -7.08
N GLN A 51 -15.96 1.94 -6.31
CA GLN A 51 -16.74 0.78 -6.75
C GLN A 51 -17.54 1.05 -8.02
N ASN A 52 -18.06 2.27 -8.21
CA ASN A 52 -18.76 2.65 -9.43
C ASN A 52 -17.90 2.60 -10.68
N ILE A 53 -16.58 2.83 -10.59
CA ILE A 53 -15.66 2.67 -11.72
C ILE A 53 -15.50 1.19 -12.07
N ARG A 54 -15.38 0.33 -11.05
CA ARG A 54 -15.20 -1.12 -11.23
C ARG A 54 -16.45 -1.83 -11.71
N GLU A 55 -17.66 -1.36 -11.34
CA GLU A 55 -18.91 -2.04 -11.63
C GLU A 55 -19.66 -1.48 -12.86
N ASN A 56 -19.44 -0.21 -13.23
CA ASN A 56 -20.19 0.44 -14.31
C ASN A 56 -19.35 0.76 -15.56
N TRP A 57 -18.20 0.16 -15.70
CA TRP A 57 -17.28 0.42 -16.82
C TRP A 57 -17.94 0.24 -18.20
N GLU A 58 -18.82 -0.75 -18.37
CA GLU A 58 -19.57 -0.96 -19.63
C GLU A 58 -20.47 0.24 -19.95
N ASN A 59 -21.23 0.74 -18.96
CA ASN A 59 -22.10 1.89 -19.13
C ASN A 59 -21.33 3.20 -19.39
N MET A 60 -20.08 3.24 -18.96
CA MET A 60 -19.15 4.36 -19.21
C MET A 60 -18.47 4.27 -20.58
N GLY A 61 -18.68 3.18 -21.32
CA GLY A 61 -18.17 3.00 -22.67
C GLY A 61 -16.77 2.37 -22.77
N PHE A 62 -16.27 1.80 -21.66
CA PHE A 62 -14.99 1.08 -21.68
C PHE A 62 -15.16 -0.37 -22.14
N SER A 63 -14.08 -0.96 -22.65
CA SER A 63 -14.05 -2.35 -23.11
C SER A 63 -13.78 -3.36 -21.98
N SER A 64 -13.29 -2.89 -20.84
CA SER A 64 -13.00 -3.69 -19.65
C SER A 64 -12.93 -2.86 -18.38
N GLU A 65 -13.10 -3.51 -17.22
CA GLU A 65 -12.84 -2.90 -15.90
C GLU A 65 -11.42 -2.32 -15.84
N LYS A 66 -10.42 -3.07 -16.33
CA LYS A 66 -9.02 -2.62 -16.34
C LYS A 66 -8.84 -1.30 -17.08
N GLU A 67 -9.50 -1.13 -18.23
CA GLU A 67 -9.44 0.11 -19.01
C GLU A 67 -10.06 1.28 -18.23
N ALA A 68 -11.21 1.08 -17.59
CA ALA A 68 -11.83 2.11 -16.76
C ALA A 68 -10.98 2.49 -15.56
N VAL A 69 -10.37 1.53 -14.90
CA VAL A 69 -9.44 1.76 -13.77
C VAL A 69 -8.20 2.53 -14.26
N ASN A 70 -7.62 2.13 -15.38
CA ASN A 70 -6.47 2.81 -15.97
C ASN A 70 -6.80 4.27 -16.32
N ASP A 71 -7.95 4.52 -16.95
CA ASP A 71 -8.40 5.87 -17.29
C ASP A 71 -8.59 6.73 -16.03
N PHE A 72 -9.27 6.20 -15.02
CA PHE A 72 -9.50 6.89 -13.75
C PHE A 72 -8.20 7.33 -13.06
N TRP A 73 -7.18 6.48 -13.08
CA TRP A 73 -5.89 6.76 -12.46
C TRP A 73 -4.91 7.48 -13.38
N GLY A 74 -5.22 7.59 -14.67
CA GLY A 74 -4.35 8.24 -15.67
C GLY A 74 -3.21 7.34 -16.14
N TRP A 75 -3.36 6.01 -16.05
CA TRP A 75 -2.40 5.08 -16.61
C TRP A 75 -2.45 5.12 -18.13
N PRO A 76 -1.33 5.39 -18.82
CA PRO A 76 -1.35 5.57 -20.27
C PRO A 76 -1.55 4.24 -21.02
N SER A 77 -2.21 4.31 -22.17
CA SER A 77 -2.28 3.18 -23.10
C SER A 77 -0.95 2.87 -23.77
N ASP A 78 -0.11 3.89 -23.94
CA ASP A 78 1.28 3.76 -24.42
C ASP A 78 2.23 3.68 -23.22
N GLU A 79 2.66 2.48 -22.89
CA GLU A 79 3.59 2.23 -21.77
C GLU A 79 5.02 2.72 -22.01
N SER A 80 5.33 3.28 -23.17
CA SER A 80 6.58 4.00 -23.39
C SER A 80 6.57 5.40 -22.71
N ASN A 81 5.40 5.92 -22.38
CA ASN A 81 5.23 7.21 -21.68
C ASN A 81 5.51 7.06 -20.18
N LYS A 82 6.79 7.00 -19.83
CA LYS A 82 7.22 6.81 -18.43
C LYS A 82 6.78 7.93 -17.50
N GLU A 83 6.68 9.16 -18.00
CA GLU A 83 6.24 10.31 -17.20
C GLU A 83 4.77 10.19 -16.79
N ALA A 84 3.89 9.77 -17.71
CA ALA A 84 2.49 9.53 -17.39
C ALA A 84 2.31 8.32 -16.45
N ILE A 85 3.12 7.27 -16.60
CA ILE A 85 3.13 6.13 -15.69
C ILE A 85 3.49 6.60 -14.27
N GLU A 86 4.59 7.33 -14.13
CA GLU A 86 5.02 7.85 -12.82
C GLU A 86 3.95 8.76 -12.19
N ALA A 87 3.35 9.65 -12.97
CA ALA A 87 2.29 10.53 -12.49
C ALA A 87 1.06 9.74 -11.97
N SER A 88 0.68 8.67 -12.69
CA SER A 88 -0.41 7.77 -12.28
C SER A 88 -0.08 7.04 -10.96
N ILE A 89 1.14 6.52 -10.82
CA ILE A 89 1.60 5.86 -9.59
C ILE A 89 1.57 6.83 -8.41
N ARG A 90 2.07 8.04 -8.58
CA ARG A 90 2.10 9.07 -7.53
C ARG A 90 0.69 9.52 -7.14
N LYS A 91 -0.22 9.68 -8.09
CA LYS A 91 -1.64 9.95 -7.83
C LYS A 91 -2.27 8.87 -6.96
N TYR A 92 -2.01 7.61 -7.28
CA TYR A 92 -2.51 6.47 -6.52
C TYR A 92 -1.94 6.42 -5.10
N ALA A 93 -0.63 6.59 -4.94
CA ALA A 93 0.04 6.62 -3.63
C ALA A 93 -0.50 7.76 -2.74
N SER A 94 -0.70 8.95 -3.30
CA SER A 94 -1.32 10.08 -2.59
C SER A 94 -2.75 9.77 -2.14
N ALA A 95 -3.55 9.11 -2.99
CA ALA A 95 -4.91 8.70 -2.64
C ALA A 95 -4.95 7.62 -1.53
N ILE A 96 -3.93 6.75 -1.44
CA ILE A 96 -3.76 5.85 -0.29
C ILE A 96 -3.54 6.67 0.98
N ALA A 97 -2.69 7.69 0.94
CA ALA A 97 -2.45 8.55 2.10
C ALA A 97 -3.72 9.25 2.57
N ASP A 98 -4.53 9.78 1.65
CA ASP A 98 -5.82 10.36 1.96
C ASP A 98 -6.78 9.33 2.60
N THR A 99 -6.75 8.09 2.11
CA THR A 99 -7.57 7.00 2.64
C THR A 99 -7.17 6.63 4.05
N VAL A 100 -5.86 6.48 4.33
CA VAL A 100 -5.33 6.24 5.68
C VAL A 100 -5.78 7.33 6.66
N ASN A 101 -5.68 8.59 6.24
CA ASN A 101 -6.10 9.73 7.05
C ASN A 101 -7.62 9.75 7.29
N LYS A 102 -8.42 9.47 6.26
CA LYS A 102 -9.89 9.39 6.34
C LYS A 102 -10.37 8.39 7.38
N TYR A 103 -9.71 7.23 7.47
CA TYR A 103 -10.11 6.17 8.41
C TYR A 103 -9.38 6.24 9.76
N GLY A 104 -8.50 7.23 9.97
CA GLY A 104 -7.85 7.49 11.25
C GLY A 104 -6.74 6.49 11.62
N TYR A 105 -6.14 5.82 10.64
CA TYR A 105 -4.99 4.93 10.88
C TYR A 105 -3.69 5.73 11.08
N ASP A 106 -2.73 5.10 11.76
CA ASP A 106 -1.44 5.69 12.12
C ASP A 106 -0.36 5.46 11.06
N GLY A 107 -0.70 4.86 9.94
CA GLY A 107 0.21 4.61 8.85
C GLY A 107 -0.29 3.60 7.84
N PHE A 108 0.59 3.23 6.92
CA PHE A 108 0.34 2.26 5.87
C PHE A 108 1.38 1.15 5.90
N ASP A 109 0.92 -0.07 5.72
CA ASP A 109 1.72 -1.28 5.59
C ASP A 109 1.53 -1.85 4.18
N ILE A 110 2.61 -1.89 3.42
CA ILE A 110 2.59 -2.39 2.05
C ILE A 110 2.80 -3.90 2.09
N ASP A 111 1.76 -4.67 1.77
CA ASP A 111 1.92 -6.10 1.48
C ASP A 111 2.52 -6.24 0.07
N TYR A 112 3.83 -6.50 0.03
CA TYR A 112 4.64 -6.57 -1.18
C TYR A 112 5.04 -8.01 -1.49
N GLU A 113 4.33 -8.63 -2.42
CA GLU A 113 4.54 -10.03 -2.82
C GLU A 113 4.73 -10.15 -4.35
N PRO A 114 5.87 -9.71 -4.91
CA PRO A 114 6.09 -9.70 -6.36
C PRO A 114 6.12 -11.09 -6.98
N ASN A 115 6.45 -12.12 -6.20
CA ASN A 115 6.53 -13.51 -6.67
C ASN A 115 5.24 -14.30 -6.45
N PHE A 116 4.20 -13.70 -5.85
CA PHE A 116 2.93 -14.35 -5.60
C PHE A 116 1.86 -13.96 -6.64
N GLY A 117 1.42 -14.93 -7.43
CA GLY A 117 0.38 -14.74 -8.45
C GLY A 117 0.86 -13.95 -9.67
N ASN A 118 -0.06 -13.22 -10.30
CA ASN A 118 0.31 -12.33 -11.41
C ASN A 118 0.89 -11.04 -10.85
N PRO A 119 2.10 -10.65 -11.22
CA PRO A 119 2.64 -9.35 -10.88
C PRO A 119 1.73 -8.25 -11.45
N GLY A 120 1.79 -7.09 -10.87
CA GLY A 120 1.00 -5.94 -11.30
C GLY A 120 1.88 -4.83 -11.84
N ASN A 121 1.28 -3.81 -12.38
CA ASN A 121 2.02 -2.77 -13.08
C ASN A 121 2.88 -1.84 -12.20
N ILE A 122 2.78 -1.93 -10.86
CA ILE A 122 3.71 -1.27 -9.94
C ILE A 122 4.88 -2.19 -9.60
N VAL A 123 4.58 -3.44 -9.22
CA VAL A 123 5.60 -4.36 -8.66
C VAL A 123 6.48 -5.02 -9.71
N ASP A 124 6.14 -4.90 -11.00
CA ASP A 124 6.91 -5.45 -12.12
C ASP A 124 8.28 -4.78 -12.34
N GLU A 125 8.42 -3.52 -11.88
CA GLU A 125 9.64 -2.74 -12.10
C GLU A 125 10.04 -1.98 -10.83
N ASP A 126 11.28 -2.11 -10.41
CA ASP A 126 11.83 -1.45 -9.22
C ASP A 126 11.71 0.09 -9.27
N ASP A 127 11.83 0.70 -10.46
CA ASP A 127 11.64 2.15 -10.64
C ASP A 127 10.19 2.58 -10.37
N ARG A 128 9.21 1.77 -10.74
CA ARG A 128 7.79 2.02 -10.47
C ARG A 128 7.49 1.87 -8.99
N MET A 129 8.04 0.83 -8.37
CA MET A 129 7.93 0.63 -6.92
C MET A 129 8.61 1.76 -6.16
N PHE A 130 9.76 2.24 -6.63
CA PHE A 130 10.41 3.41 -6.05
C PHE A 130 9.53 4.66 -6.11
N ALA A 131 8.93 4.97 -7.25
CA ALA A 131 8.05 6.13 -7.40
C ALA A 131 6.85 6.06 -6.44
N PHE A 132 6.30 4.87 -6.25
CA PHE A 132 5.22 4.60 -5.30
C PHE A 132 5.64 4.88 -3.85
N VAL A 133 6.78 4.32 -3.43
CA VAL A 133 7.31 4.50 -2.07
C VAL A 133 7.76 5.94 -1.83
N ASP A 134 8.40 6.57 -2.82
CA ASP A 134 8.85 7.97 -2.72
C ASP A 134 7.65 8.91 -2.49
N GLU A 135 6.55 8.70 -3.17
CA GLU A 135 5.33 9.49 -2.95
C GLU A 135 4.73 9.23 -1.57
N LEU A 136 4.60 7.96 -1.15
CA LEU A 136 4.13 7.62 0.20
C LEU A 136 5.02 8.22 1.29
N GLY A 137 6.32 8.29 1.04
CA GLY A 137 7.31 8.85 1.95
C GLY A 137 7.13 10.34 2.28
N LYS A 138 6.30 11.07 1.53
CA LYS A 138 5.89 12.44 1.86
C LYS A 138 4.88 12.49 3.01
N TYR A 139 4.15 11.40 3.23
CA TYR A 139 3.04 11.32 4.19
C TYR A 139 3.34 10.39 5.36
N PHE A 140 4.14 9.36 5.14
CA PHE A 140 4.43 8.28 6.08
C PHE A 140 5.92 8.00 6.17
N GLY A 141 6.31 7.31 7.27
CA GLY A 141 7.68 6.88 7.44
C GLY A 141 8.64 7.96 7.93
N PRO A 142 9.91 7.60 8.13
CA PRO A 142 10.90 8.46 8.77
C PRO A 142 11.22 9.73 7.99
N LYS A 143 11.03 9.72 6.66
CA LYS A 143 11.30 10.90 5.81
C LYS A 143 10.18 11.94 5.84
N SER A 144 8.95 11.55 6.19
CA SER A 144 7.79 12.44 6.14
C SER A 144 7.77 13.49 7.25
N GLY A 145 8.35 13.20 8.40
CA GLY A 145 8.26 14.02 9.59
C GLY A 145 6.85 14.06 10.23
N THR A 146 5.89 13.28 9.74
CA THR A 146 4.49 13.28 10.23
C THR A 146 4.29 12.44 11.49
N GLY A 147 5.24 11.55 11.80
CA GLY A 147 5.11 10.56 12.87
C GLY A 147 4.22 9.37 12.50
N LYS A 148 3.64 9.34 11.31
CA LYS A 148 2.90 8.19 10.80
C LYS A 148 3.84 7.15 10.20
N LEU A 149 3.49 5.86 10.38
CA LEU A 149 4.34 4.75 9.97
C LEU A 149 4.24 4.45 8.47
N LEU A 150 5.37 4.07 7.87
CA LEU A 150 5.44 3.34 6.63
C LEU A 150 6.11 1.99 6.89
N VAL A 151 5.38 0.93 6.64
CA VAL A 151 5.82 -0.45 6.83
C VAL A 151 5.76 -1.17 5.50
N ILE A 152 6.61 -2.14 5.30
CA ILE A 152 6.54 -3.08 4.19
C ILE A 152 6.65 -4.49 4.74
N ASP A 153 5.71 -5.34 4.35
CA ASP A 153 5.74 -6.77 4.64
C ASP A 153 5.74 -7.61 3.36
N GLY A 154 5.88 -8.92 3.50
CA GLY A 154 5.95 -9.83 2.36
C GLY A 154 7.36 -10.19 1.96
N GLU A 155 7.79 -9.74 0.80
CA GLU A 155 9.10 -10.04 0.20
C GLU A 155 9.94 -8.78 -0.05
N PRO A 156 10.17 -7.90 0.96
CA PRO A 156 10.88 -6.63 0.77
C PRO A 156 12.31 -6.81 0.24
N GLN A 157 12.94 -7.96 0.50
CA GLN A 157 14.27 -8.34 -0.01
C GLN A 157 14.31 -8.46 -1.54
N SER A 158 13.16 -8.56 -2.21
CA SER A 158 13.08 -8.64 -3.68
C SER A 158 13.29 -7.30 -4.38
N ILE A 159 13.27 -6.17 -3.65
CA ILE A 159 13.58 -4.85 -4.22
C ILE A 159 15.10 -4.67 -4.30
N THR A 160 15.71 -5.12 -5.38
CA THR A 160 17.18 -5.15 -5.54
C THR A 160 17.74 -4.00 -6.36
N GLY A 161 16.97 -3.48 -7.33
CA GLY A 161 17.40 -2.42 -8.25
C GLY A 161 17.38 -1.01 -7.64
N ARG A 162 16.67 -0.82 -6.53
CA ARG A 162 16.51 0.48 -5.86
C ARG A 162 16.69 0.35 -4.34
N PRO A 163 17.90 0.06 -3.85
CA PRO A 163 18.14 -0.19 -2.42
C PRO A 163 17.86 1.03 -1.53
N GLU A 164 17.86 2.25 -2.08
CA GLU A 164 17.52 3.47 -1.36
C GLU A 164 16.07 3.49 -0.85
N VAL A 165 15.18 2.65 -1.37
CA VAL A 165 13.82 2.44 -0.87
C VAL A 165 13.83 2.10 0.62
N GLY A 166 14.85 1.37 1.09
CA GLY A 166 15.00 1.02 2.50
C GLY A 166 15.00 2.21 3.47
N LEU A 167 15.37 3.40 3.02
CA LEU A 167 15.40 4.60 3.84
C LEU A 167 14.00 5.21 4.12
N TYR A 168 12.96 4.69 3.50
CA TYR A 168 11.58 5.21 3.60
C TYR A 168 10.75 4.50 4.66
N PHE A 169 11.17 3.31 5.10
CA PHE A 169 10.38 2.45 5.98
C PHE A 169 10.82 2.54 7.44
N ASP A 170 9.82 2.46 8.34
CA ASP A 170 10.06 2.28 9.77
C ASP A 170 10.35 0.80 10.09
N TYR A 171 9.68 -0.12 9.39
CA TYR A 171 9.79 -1.56 9.61
C TYR A 171 9.74 -2.36 8.31
N PHE A 172 10.51 -3.45 8.32
CA PHE A 172 10.49 -4.49 7.30
C PHE A 172 10.05 -5.80 7.94
N ILE A 173 9.05 -6.46 7.38
CA ILE A 173 8.51 -7.71 7.87
C ILE A 173 8.58 -8.75 6.75
N ILE A 174 9.41 -9.78 6.94
CA ILE A 174 9.54 -10.87 5.97
C ILE A 174 8.47 -11.92 6.27
N GLN A 175 7.67 -12.28 5.27
CA GLN A 175 6.68 -13.35 5.36
C GLN A 175 7.36 -14.71 5.11
N ALA A 176 7.84 -15.33 6.18
CA ALA A 176 8.62 -16.56 6.15
C ALA A 176 7.77 -17.83 6.37
N TYR A 177 6.64 -17.93 5.69
CA TYR A 177 5.62 -18.99 5.96
C TYR A 177 6.09 -20.42 5.78
N ASN A 178 7.06 -20.68 4.91
CA ASN A 178 7.52 -22.03 4.57
C ASN A 178 8.95 -22.30 5.00
N ASN A 179 9.52 -21.46 5.82
CA ASN A 179 10.91 -21.59 6.24
C ASN A 179 11.03 -22.57 7.40
N SER A 180 11.87 -23.60 7.23
CA SER A 180 12.08 -24.67 8.20
C SER A 180 13.22 -24.40 9.19
N SER A 181 13.98 -23.33 9.00
CA SER A 181 15.09 -22.93 9.86
C SER A 181 15.35 -21.42 9.84
N PRO A 182 15.88 -20.84 10.93
CA PRO A 182 16.18 -19.40 11.00
C PRO A 182 17.19 -18.88 9.98
N GLY A 183 17.95 -19.76 9.33
CA GLY A 183 18.95 -19.37 8.31
C GLY A 183 18.40 -19.31 6.89
N SER A 184 17.13 -19.61 6.67
CA SER A 184 16.49 -19.57 5.34
C SER A 184 15.96 -18.19 4.95
N ASP A 185 15.99 -17.23 5.88
CA ASP A 185 15.46 -15.86 5.71
C ASP A 185 16.56 -14.80 5.55
N SER A 186 17.81 -15.25 5.42
CA SER A 186 19.00 -14.38 5.32
C SER A 186 19.56 -14.27 3.92
#